data_62cc9ffa106ecf8445861a8e82b3e5e5
#
_entry.id   62cc9ffa106ecf8445861a8e82b3e5e5
#
_cell.length_a   1.000
_cell.length_b   1.000
_cell.length_c   1.000
_cell.angle_alpha   90.00
_cell.angle_beta   90.00
_cell.angle_gamma   90.00
#
_symmetry.space_group_name_H-M   'P 1'
#
loop_
_entity.id
_entity.type
_entity.pdbx_description
1 polymer ?
#
loop_
_entity_poly.entity_id
_entity_poly.type
_entity_poly.pdbx_seq_one_letter_code
_entity_poly.pdbx_strand_id
1 'polypeptide(L)'
;MSGFFPSVPVESITSRIFLVRGQKIMLDSDLAELYGVSTSRLNEQVRRNIDRFPNDFMFQLTDSEFSNLKSQIATSSWGGRRKLPLVFTEQGVSMLSSVLHSERAIRVNIAIMRAFVQLREMLSAHKELAQKLSELERKVGIHDQTVVQLIEAIRNIMETPVRETKPIGFISDSKA
;
A
#
# COMPACT_ATOMS: atom_id res chain seq x y z
N MET A 1 22.05 4.43 36.48
CA MET A 1 20.75 3.71 36.55
C MET A 1 20.13 3.71 35.15
N SER A 2 20.26 2.60 34.45
CA SER A 2 19.67 2.42 33.12
C SER A 2 18.18 2.21 33.33
N GLY A 3 17.39 3.27 33.20
CA GLY A 3 15.93 3.16 33.19
C GLY A 3 15.49 2.30 31.99
N PHE A 4 14.95 1.13 32.28
CA PHE A 4 14.34 0.24 31.30
C PHE A 4 13.05 0.93 30.80
N PHE A 5 13.18 1.80 29.80
CA PHE A 5 12.01 2.30 29.08
C PHE A 5 11.62 1.24 28.06
N PRO A 6 10.41 0.69 28.12
CA PRO A 6 9.96 -0.28 27.13
C PRO A 6 10.12 0.31 25.73
N SER A 7 10.77 -0.45 24.85
CA SER A 7 10.84 -0.09 23.43
C SER A 7 9.41 -0.04 22.89
N VAL A 8 9.02 1.07 22.28
CA VAL A 8 7.72 1.17 21.62
C VAL A 8 7.70 0.16 20.48
N PRO A 9 6.74 -0.81 20.47
CA PRO A 9 6.67 -1.79 19.40
C PRO A 9 6.48 -1.10 18.04
N VAL A 10 7.17 -1.56 17.02
CA VAL A 10 7.11 -0.97 15.67
C VAL A 10 5.69 -1.05 15.11
N GLU A 11 4.95 -2.12 15.43
CA GLU A 11 3.56 -2.34 15.04
C GLU A 11 2.64 -1.24 15.56
N SER A 12 2.86 -0.78 16.81
CA SER A 12 2.08 0.31 17.40
C SER A 12 2.37 1.66 16.76
N ILE A 13 3.55 1.84 16.17
CA ILE A 13 3.91 3.05 15.43
C ILE A 13 3.34 2.97 14.02
N THR A 14 3.45 1.82 13.35
CA THR A 14 2.94 1.64 11.98
C THR A 14 1.45 1.90 11.88
N SER A 15 0.66 1.51 12.90
CA SER A 15 -0.77 1.78 12.96
C SER A 15 -1.14 3.27 13.12
N ARG A 16 -0.17 4.13 13.42
CA ARG A 16 -0.32 5.59 13.55
C ARG A 16 0.22 6.36 12.34
N ILE A 17 0.62 5.64 11.29
CA ILE A 17 1.05 6.24 10.02
C ILE A 17 -0.14 6.18 9.06
N PHE A 18 -0.59 7.33 8.59
CA PHE A 18 -1.73 7.48 7.70
C PHE A 18 -1.30 7.95 6.32
N LEU A 19 -2.14 7.77 5.31
CA LEU A 19 -1.93 8.28 3.96
C LEU A 19 -2.85 9.46 3.71
N VAL A 20 -2.27 10.66 3.51
CA VAL A 20 -3.00 11.89 3.18
C VAL A 20 -2.27 12.61 2.06
N ARG A 21 -2.98 13.07 1.04
CA ARG A 21 -2.40 13.71 -0.17
C ARG A 21 -1.31 12.89 -0.85
N GLY A 22 -1.41 11.54 -0.78
CA GLY A 22 -0.37 10.66 -1.31
C GLY A 22 0.91 10.58 -0.47
N GLN A 23 0.95 11.24 0.69
CA GLN A 23 2.09 11.23 1.60
C GLN A 23 1.75 10.45 2.88
N LYS A 24 2.73 9.70 3.39
CA LYS A 24 2.63 9.06 4.70
C LYS A 24 2.88 10.10 5.78
N ILE A 25 1.95 10.22 6.71
CA ILE A 25 1.97 11.22 7.76
C ILE A 25 1.70 10.62 9.13
N MET A 26 2.13 11.32 10.16
CA MET A 26 1.73 11.09 11.55
C MET A 26 1.10 12.35 12.13
N LEU A 27 0.16 12.17 13.04
CA LEU A 27 -0.53 13.28 13.71
C LEU A 27 0.30 13.85 14.86
N ASP A 28 0.15 15.14 15.11
CA ASP A 28 0.76 15.84 16.25
C ASP A 28 0.43 15.20 17.60
N SER A 29 -0.80 14.67 17.76
CA SER A 29 -1.22 13.97 18.99
C SER A 29 -0.49 12.67 19.21
N ASP A 30 -0.36 11.87 18.15
CA ASP A 30 0.27 10.56 18.21
C ASP A 30 1.77 10.71 18.47
N LEU A 31 2.39 11.68 17.80
CA LEU A 31 3.78 12.04 18.05
C LEU A 31 4.01 12.53 19.47
N ALA A 32 3.12 13.42 19.96
CA ALA A 32 3.22 13.93 21.34
C ALA A 32 3.15 12.80 22.36
N GLU A 33 2.23 11.85 22.18
CA GLU A 33 2.10 10.66 23.03
C GLU A 33 3.37 9.81 23.01
N LEU A 34 3.90 9.51 21.82
CA LEU A 34 5.12 8.74 21.65
C LEU A 34 6.33 9.42 22.33
N TYR A 35 6.48 10.73 22.14
CA TYR A 35 7.53 11.51 22.77
C TYR A 35 7.31 11.74 24.29
N GLY A 36 6.10 11.47 24.80
CA GLY A 36 5.74 11.66 26.20
C GLY A 36 5.61 13.14 26.60
N VAL A 37 5.11 13.94 25.67
CA VAL A 37 4.84 15.38 25.88
C VAL A 37 3.37 15.67 25.55
N SER A 38 2.86 16.82 25.97
CA SER A 38 1.55 17.27 25.52
C SER A 38 1.60 17.74 24.06
N THR A 39 0.51 17.56 23.31
CA THR A 39 0.38 18.06 21.94
C THR A 39 0.63 19.59 21.87
N SER A 40 0.18 20.32 22.88
CA SER A 40 0.41 21.77 22.99
C SER A 40 1.91 22.10 23.06
N ARG A 41 2.66 21.37 23.88
CA ARG A 41 4.11 21.56 24.02
C ARG A 41 4.87 21.18 22.74
N LEU A 42 4.48 20.08 22.10
CA LEU A 42 5.05 19.70 20.81
C LEU A 42 4.86 20.82 19.79
N ASN A 43 3.60 21.28 19.63
CA ASN A 43 3.26 22.30 18.65
C ASN A 43 3.88 23.67 18.98
N GLU A 44 4.13 23.98 20.25
CA GLU A 44 4.86 25.17 20.66
C GLU A 44 6.34 25.09 20.20
N GLN A 45 7.00 23.97 20.41
CA GLN A 45 8.39 23.78 19.97
C GLN A 45 8.50 23.87 18.44
N VAL A 46 7.56 23.29 17.72
CA VAL A 46 7.49 23.40 16.26
C VAL A 46 7.35 24.86 15.81
N ARG A 47 6.43 25.63 16.41
CA ARG A 47 6.27 27.05 16.08
C ARG A 47 7.51 27.90 16.34
N ARG A 48 8.23 27.60 17.42
CA ARG A 48 9.51 28.28 17.75
C ARG A 48 10.61 27.99 16.73
N ASN A 49 10.46 26.91 15.96
CA ASN A 49 11.43 26.44 14.96
C ASN A 49 10.77 26.29 13.58
N ILE A 50 9.81 27.13 13.26
CA ILE A 50 8.94 26.98 12.08
C ILE A 50 9.74 26.92 10.76
N ASP A 51 10.86 27.63 10.68
CA ASP A 51 11.74 27.65 9.51
C ASP A 51 12.33 26.28 9.15
N ARG A 52 12.29 25.33 10.09
CA ARG A 52 12.71 23.95 9.88
C ARG A 52 11.62 23.04 9.33
N PHE A 53 10.39 23.52 9.24
CA PHE A 53 9.21 22.75 8.84
C PHE A 53 8.54 23.37 7.62
N PRO A 54 9.13 23.22 6.42
CA PRO A 54 8.46 23.61 5.19
C PRO A 54 7.18 22.80 4.96
N ASN A 55 6.34 23.21 4.02
CA ASN A 55 5.02 22.64 3.78
C ASN A 55 5.04 21.14 3.36
N ASP A 56 6.14 20.64 2.86
CA ASP A 56 6.37 19.22 2.55
C ASP A 56 6.81 18.39 3.77
N PHE A 57 7.20 19.06 4.88
CA PHE A 57 7.55 18.40 6.14
C PHE A 57 6.39 18.38 7.12
N MET A 58 5.61 19.44 7.14
CA MET A 58 4.47 19.60 8.05
C MET A 58 3.38 20.45 7.40
N PHE A 59 2.13 20.06 7.59
CA PHE A 59 0.98 20.84 7.18
C PHE A 59 -0.22 20.64 8.13
N GLN A 60 -1.21 21.51 8.03
CA GLN A 60 -2.44 21.37 8.76
C GLN A 60 -3.47 20.64 7.89
N LEU A 61 -4.20 19.69 8.47
CA LEU A 61 -5.32 19.04 7.78
C LEU A 61 -6.47 20.01 7.56
N THR A 62 -7.22 19.79 6.49
CA THR A 62 -8.53 20.41 6.28
C THR A 62 -9.60 19.64 7.07
N ASP A 63 -10.78 20.26 7.24
CA ASP A 63 -11.93 19.63 7.91
C ASP A 63 -12.35 18.33 7.23
N SER A 64 -12.35 18.30 5.90
CA SER A 64 -12.69 17.11 5.10
C SER A 64 -11.65 15.99 5.25
N GLU A 65 -10.37 16.31 5.21
CA GLU A 65 -9.30 15.33 5.41
C GLU A 65 -9.33 14.74 6.81
N PHE A 66 -9.56 15.58 7.81
CA PHE A 66 -9.66 15.14 9.19
C PHE A 66 -10.91 14.29 9.44
N SER A 67 -12.05 14.62 8.83
CA SER A 67 -13.27 13.83 8.90
C SER A 67 -13.08 12.44 8.24
N ASN A 68 -12.46 12.38 7.07
CA ASN A 68 -12.14 11.14 6.38
C ASN A 68 -11.19 10.26 7.21
N LEU A 69 -10.19 10.88 7.85
CA LEU A 69 -9.25 10.17 8.69
C LEU A 69 -9.94 9.57 9.92
N LYS A 70 -10.86 10.31 10.56
CA LYS A 70 -11.68 9.83 11.68
C LYS A 70 -12.53 8.63 11.32
N SER A 71 -13.10 8.59 10.12
CA SER A 71 -13.94 7.47 9.66
C SER A 71 -13.15 6.18 9.43
N GLN A 72 -11.85 6.30 9.12
CA GLN A 72 -10.95 5.16 8.95
C GLN A 72 -10.43 4.60 10.28
N ILE A 73 -10.37 5.46 11.32
CA ILE A 73 -9.88 5.09 12.64
C ILE A 73 -11.11 4.95 13.55
N ALA A 74 -11.58 3.72 13.72
CA ALA A 74 -12.74 3.38 14.56
C ALA A 74 -12.48 3.56 16.08
N THR A 75 -11.70 4.54 16.49
CA THR A 75 -11.38 4.81 17.90
C THR A 75 -12.02 6.11 18.37
N SER A 76 -12.90 5.97 19.34
CA SER A 76 -13.66 7.01 20.04
C SER A 76 -12.83 8.05 20.82
N SER A 77 -11.52 8.00 20.73
CA SER A 77 -10.59 8.82 21.54
C SER A 77 -10.36 10.25 21.05
N TRP A 78 -10.98 10.66 19.94
CA TRP A 78 -10.72 11.96 19.29
C TRP A 78 -11.80 13.02 19.56
N GLY A 79 -12.58 12.82 20.63
CA GLY A 79 -13.64 13.73 21.05
C GLY A 79 -13.10 15.08 21.48
N GLY A 80 -13.65 16.18 20.91
CA GLY A 80 -13.52 17.53 21.46
C GLY A 80 -12.37 18.41 20.98
N ARG A 81 -11.60 18.04 19.93
CA ARG A 81 -10.60 18.94 19.35
C ARG A 81 -11.25 20.14 18.68
N ARG A 82 -10.95 21.32 19.20
CA ARG A 82 -11.39 22.62 18.63
C ARG A 82 -10.51 23.10 17.46
N LYS A 83 -9.32 22.50 17.28
CA LYS A 83 -8.35 22.88 16.23
C LYS A 83 -8.02 21.68 15.37
N LEU A 84 -7.93 21.92 14.07
CA LEU A 84 -7.47 20.93 13.12
C LEU A 84 -6.03 20.51 13.45
N PRO A 85 -5.70 19.22 13.37
CA PRO A 85 -4.39 18.69 13.73
C PRO A 85 -3.33 19.14 12.73
N LEU A 86 -2.11 19.31 13.24
CA LEU A 86 -0.90 19.31 12.44
C LEU A 86 -0.49 17.88 12.13
N VAL A 87 0.02 17.67 10.94
CA VAL A 87 0.57 16.38 10.50
C VAL A 87 1.99 16.55 10.02
N PHE A 88 2.79 15.51 10.24
CA PHE A 88 4.21 15.48 9.92
C PHE A 88 4.49 14.33 8.97
N THR A 89 5.17 14.62 7.87
CA THR A 89 5.71 13.60 6.96
C THR A 89 6.91 12.89 7.60
N GLU A 90 7.45 11.88 6.96
CA GLU A 90 8.68 11.20 7.41
C GLU A 90 9.83 12.21 7.66
N GLN A 91 9.99 13.18 6.75
CA GLN A 91 10.99 14.24 6.87
C GLN A 91 10.69 15.17 8.05
N GLY A 92 9.40 15.52 8.23
CA GLY A 92 8.97 16.35 9.36
C GLY A 92 9.21 15.67 10.71
N VAL A 93 8.92 14.38 10.82
CA VAL A 93 9.22 13.60 12.03
C VAL A 93 10.73 13.53 12.28
N SER A 94 11.51 13.28 11.23
CA SER A 94 12.97 13.31 11.33
C SER A 94 13.47 14.65 11.86
N MET A 95 12.92 15.76 11.41
CA MET A 95 13.26 17.11 11.86
C MET A 95 12.89 17.35 13.34
N LEU A 96 11.81 16.74 13.85
CA LEU A 96 11.43 16.85 15.26
C LEU A 96 12.53 16.38 16.21
N SER A 97 13.36 15.42 15.81
CA SER A 97 14.49 14.98 16.63
C SER A 97 15.52 16.08 16.91
N SER A 98 15.64 17.04 15.99
CA SER A 98 16.53 18.19 16.12
C SER A 98 15.95 19.30 17.01
N VAL A 99 14.65 19.22 17.30
CA VAL A 99 13.91 20.24 18.09
C VAL A 99 13.61 19.73 19.51
N LEU A 100 13.38 18.42 19.64
CA LEU A 100 13.09 17.75 20.91
C LEU A 100 14.37 17.13 21.49
N HIS A 101 15.06 17.89 22.33
CA HIS A 101 16.36 17.49 22.90
C HIS A 101 16.19 16.58 24.14
N SER A 102 15.72 15.35 23.96
CA SER A 102 15.65 14.38 25.04
C SER A 102 16.06 12.98 24.55
N GLU A 103 16.64 12.18 25.44
CA GLU A 103 16.98 10.78 25.11
C GLU A 103 15.78 9.97 24.64
N ARG A 104 14.59 10.23 25.21
CA ARG A 104 13.34 9.61 24.78
C ARG A 104 13.02 9.99 23.35
N ALA A 105 13.16 11.27 23.00
CA ALA A 105 12.89 11.73 21.65
C ALA A 105 13.80 11.06 20.62
N ILE A 106 15.09 10.90 20.94
CA ILE A 106 16.03 10.22 20.06
C ILE A 106 15.60 8.77 19.83
N ARG A 107 15.31 8.01 20.89
CA ARG A 107 14.91 6.61 20.82
C ARG A 107 13.59 6.42 20.04
N VAL A 108 12.60 7.23 20.35
CA VAL A 108 11.30 7.22 19.65
C VAL A 108 11.46 7.56 18.17
N ASN A 109 12.28 8.56 17.86
CA ASN A 109 12.54 8.94 16.49
C ASN A 109 13.18 7.79 15.68
N ILE A 110 14.16 7.10 16.26
CA ILE A 110 14.76 5.91 15.65
C ILE A 110 13.68 4.82 15.38
N ALA A 111 12.79 4.57 16.35
CA ALA A 111 11.72 3.60 16.19
C ALA A 111 10.72 4.01 15.09
N ILE A 112 10.37 5.30 15.02
CA ILE A 112 9.50 5.83 13.98
C ILE A 112 10.15 5.70 12.59
N MET A 113 11.43 6.06 12.45
CA MET A 113 12.15 5.91 11.18
C MET A 113 12.18 4.45 10.71
N ARG A 114 12.40 3.51 11.62
CA ARG A 114 12.33 2.06 11.31
C ARG A 114 10.94 1.64 10.86
N ALA A 115 9.89 2.16 11.48
CA ALA A 115 8.51 1.90 11.08
C ALA A 115 8.21 2.41 9.66
N PHE A 116 8.68 3.61 9.28
CA PHE A 116 8.55 4.12 7.92
C PHE A 116 9.27 3.26 6.89
N VAL A 117 10.50 2.80 7.21
CA VAL A 117 11.26 1.89 6.33
C VAL A 117 10.52 0.58 6.15
N GLN A 118 10.09 -0.06 7.23
CA GLN A 118 9.34 -1.32 7.20
C GLN A 118 8.04 -1.19 6.39
N LEU A 119 7.30 -0.11 6.59
CA LEU A 119 6.07 0.14 5.83
C LEU A 119 6.34 0.31 4.33
N ARG A 120 7.47 0.94 3.96
CA ARG A 120 7.90 1.09 2.56
C ARG A 120 8.23 -0.26 1.93
N GLU A 121 8.95 -1.12 2.64
CA GLU A 121 9.29 -2.47 2.20
C GLU A 121 8.04 -3.33 2.00
N MET A 122 7.10 -3.30 2.95
CA MET A 122 5.83 -4.02 2.83
C MET A 122 5.03 -3.57 1.61
N LEU A 123 4.91 -2.27 1.37
CA LEU A 123 4.20 -1.73 0.21
C LEU A 123 4.89 -2.08 -1.12
N SER A 124 6.22 -2.10 -1.15
CA SER A 124 7.00 -2.55 -2.31
C SER A 124 6.75 -4.03 -2.62
N ALA A 125 6.77 -4.89 -1.61
CA ALA A 125 6.49 -6.32 -1.75
C ALA A 125 5.05 -6.57 -2.26
N HIS A 126 4.06 -5.84 -1.74
CA HIS A 126 2.69 -5.93 -2.23
C HIS A 126 2.54 -5.52 -3.70
N LYS A 127 3.24 -4.47 -4.11
CA LYS A 127 3.24 -4.03 -5.52
C LYS A 127 3.85 -5.08 -6.44
N GLU A 128 4.96 -5.69 -6.04
CA GLU A 128 5.61 -6.76 -6.79
C GLU A 128 4.71 -7.99 -6.90
N LEU A 129 4.04 -8.37 -5.81
CA LEU A 129 3.10 -9.50 -5.80
C LEU A 129 1.91 -9.23 -6.73
N ALA A 130 1.34 -8.02 -6.71
CA ALA A 130 0.25 -7.65 -7.61
C ALA A 130 0.67 -7.71 -9.08
N GLN A 131 1.90 -7.29 -9.41
CA GLN A 131 2.44 -7.40 -10.76
C GLN A 131 2.62 -8.87 -11.19
N LYS A 132 3.16 -9.72 -10.33
CA LYS A 132 3.31 -11.16 -10.60
C LYS A 132 1.97 -11.84 -10.79
N LEU A 133 0.96 -11.48 -9.98
CA LEU A 133 -0.39 -12.02 -10.12
C LEU A 133 -1.02 -11.64 -11.48
N SER A 134 -0.92 -10.38 -11.87
CA SER A 134 -1.42 -9.91 -13.17
C SER A 134 -0.71 -10.59 -14.35
N GLU A 135 0.60 -10.82 -14.24
CA GLU A 135 1.35 -11.58 -15.25
C GLU A 135 0.89 -13.03 -15.34
N LEU A 136 0.60 -13.66 -14.20
CA LEU A 136 0.09 -15.03 -14.13
C LEU A 136 -1.29 -15.13 -14.76
N GLU A 137 -2.20 -14.21 -14.44
CA GLU A 137 -3.55 -14.13 -15.04
C GLU A 137 -3.46 -14.01 -16.57
N ARG A 138 -2.55 -13.17 -17.08
CA ARG A 138 -2.31 -13.03 -18.51
C ARG A 138 -1.81 -14.33 -19.15
N LYS A 139 -0.90 -15.06 -18.48
CA LYS A 139 -0.38 -16.34 -18.97
C LYS A 139 -1.48 -17.42 -18.99
N VAL A 140 -2.31 -17.48 -17.96
CA VAL A 140 -3.46 -18.40 -17.90
C VAL A 140 -4.44 -18.11 -19.02
N GLY A 141 -4.81 -16.84 -19.24
CA GLY A 141 -5.70 -16.44 -20.33
C GLY A 141 -5.19 -16.83 -21.73
N ILE A 142 -3.87 -16.76 -21.96
CA ILE A 142 -3.26 -17.21 -23.22
C ILE A 142 -3.35 -18.74 -23.34
N HIS A 143 -3.14 -19.49 -22.25
CA HIS A 143 -3.30 -20.94 -22.26
C HIS A 143 -4.72 -21.38 -22.58
N ASP A 144 -5.73 -20.71 -22.01
CA ASP A 144 -7.13 -21.01 -22.30
C ASP A 144 -7.47 -20.80 -23.80
N GLN A 145 -6.97 -19.73 -24.41
CA GLN A 145 -7.14 -19.49 -25.85
C GLN A 145 -6.45 -20.56 -26.69
N THR A 146 -5.25 -20.99 -26.29
CA THR A 146 -4.52 -22.06 -26.99
C THR A 146 -5.26 -23.39 -26.89
N VAL A 147 -5.84 -23.72 -25.75
CA VAL A 147 -6.64 -24.94 -25.55
C VAL A 147 -7.88 -24.89 -26.41
N VAL A 148 -8.59 -23.76 -26.50
CA VAL A 148 -9.76 -23.61 -27.37
C VAL A 148 -9.37 -23.80 -28.83
N GLN A 149 -8.29 -23.21 -29.31
CA GLN A 149 -7.81 -23.38 -30.69
C GLN A 149 -7.44 -24.85 -30.99
N LEU A 150 -6.83 -25.53 -30.03
CA LEU A 150 -6.49 -26.96 -30.16
C LEU A 150 -7.75 -27.82 -30.28
N ILE A 151 -8.76 -27.56 -29.46
CA ILE A 151 -10.06 -28.26 -29.52
C ILE A 151 -10.74 -28.02 -30.87
N GLU A 152 -10.76 -26.79 -31.39
CA GLU A 152 -11.29 -26.48 -32.70
C GLU A 152 -10.52 -27.19 -33.83
N ALA A 153 -9.19 -27.20 -33.77
CA ALA A 153 -8.38 -27.92 -34.74
C ALA A 153 -8.67 -29.44 -34.75
N ILE A 154 -8.80 -30.06 -33.57
CA ILE A 154 -9.17 -31.47 -33.43
C ILE A 154 -10.57 -31.72 -33.99
N ARG A 155 -11.55 -30.86 -33.70
CA ARG A 155 -12.89 -30.98 -34.22
C ARG A 155 -12.91 -30.92 -35.75
N ASN A 156 -12.18 -29.98 -36.36
CA ASN A 156 -12.09 -29.84 -37.82
C ASN A 156 -11.44 -31.08 -38.47
N ILE A 157 -10.51 -31.73 -37.82
CA ILE A 157 -9.90 -32.99 -38.28
C ILE A 157 -10.91 -34.15 -38.23
N MET A 158 -11.75 -34.18 -37.17
CA MET A 158 -12.74 -35.24 -36.99
C MET A 158 -13.96 -35.05 -37.94
N GLU A 159 -14.26 -33.81 -38.32
CA GLU A 159 -15.37 -33.47 -39.27
C GLU A 159 -14.95 -33.53 -40.75
N THR A 160 -13.71 -33.96 -41.07
CA THR A 160 -13.31 -34.15 -42.46
C THR A 160 -14.16 -35.28 -43.06
N PRO A 161 -15.06 -35.02 -44.03
CA PRO A 161 -15.94 -36.04 -44.58
C PRO A 161 -15.11 -37.11 -45.25
N VAL A 162 -15.38 -38.36 -44.90
CA VAL A 162 -14.84 -39.53 -45.60
C VAL A 162 -15.20 -39.34 -47.07
N ARG A 163 -14.21 -39.13 -47.95
CA ARG A 163 -14.42 -39.10 -49.39
C ARG A 163 -15.07 -40.38 -49.76
N GLU A 164 -16.32 -40.31 -50.20
CA GLU A 164 -16.98 -41.45 -50.87
C GLU A 164 -16.10 -41.85 -52.04
N THR A 165 -15.49 -43.03 -51.96
CA THR A 165 -14.80 -43.66 -53.05
C THR A 165 -15.87 -44.11 -54.04
N LYS A 166 -16.01 -43.39 -55.17
CA LYS A 166 -16.86 -43.83 -56.27
C LYS A 166 -16.37 -45.24 -56.67
N PRO A 167 -17.25 -46.26 -56.72
CA PRO A 167 -16.88 -47.57 -57.20
C PRO A 167 -16.55 -47.47 -58.69
N ILE A 168 -15.33 -47.88 -59.06
CA ILE A 168 -14.92 -48.03 -60.45
C ILE A 168 -15.58 -49.34 -60.94
N GLY A 169 -16.77 -49.18 -61.54
CA GLY A 169 -17.44 -50.27 -62.19
C GLY A 169 -16.94 -50.43 -63.62
N PHE A 170 -16.37 -51.57 -63.96
CA PHE A 170 -16.12 -52.01 -65.32
C PHE A 170 -17.47 -52.32 -65.96
N ILE A 171 -17.82 -51.54 -67.00
CA ILE A 171 -18.93 -51.87 -67.86
C ILE A 171 -18.43 -52.90 -68.86
N SER A 172 -18.81 -54.16 -68.70
CA SER A 172 -18.60 -55.20 -69.71
C SER A 172 -19.78 -55.10 -70.65
N ASP A 173 -19.53 -54.61 -71.89
CA ASP A 173 -20.45 -54.76 -73.01
C ASP A 173 -20.52 -56.28 -73.40
N SER A 174 -21.65 -56.84 -73.24
CA SER A 174 -21.97 -58.16 -73.85
C SER A 174 -23.09 -58.00 -74.86
N LYS A 175 -22.69 -57.94 -76.13
CA LYS A 175 -23.62 -58.17 -77.24
C LYS A 175 -23.83 -59.68 -77.39
N ALA A 176 -25.02 -60.12 -77.45
CA ALA A 176 -25.64 -61.07 -78.41
C ALA A 176 -27.05 -61.29 -77.94
#